data_d13318bbc5b9f3e509e6d4bdaa8e3f53
#
_entry.id   d13318bbc5b9f3e509e6d4bdaa8e3f53
#
_cell.length_a   1.000
_cell.length_b   1.000
_cell.length_c   1.000
_cell.angle_alpha   90.00
_cell.angle_beta   90.00
_cell.angle_gamma   90.00
#
_symmetry.space_group_name_H-M   'P 1'
#
loop_
_entity.id
_entity.type
_entity.pdbx_description
1 polymer ?
#
loop_
_entity_poly.entity_id
_entity_poly.type
_entity_poly.pdbx_seq_one_letter_code
_entity_poly.pdbx_strand_id
1 'polypeptide(L)'
;ALVRVAAADGHQRLLWLAGEDHSPIPHIDGVSIDIDIIYRSAMVSTPDNFVHQITESDVVILHSSRAARHFADLCDAMNLPRANITLATFSSAIAEAAGENWAAMIIADVPNDAALLKAIQAQFTPTHCQDERGTAIEEPI
;
A
#
# COMPACT_ATOMS: atom_id res chain seq x y z
N ALA A 1 -2.81 -7.10 20.52
CA ALA A 1 -4.27 -7.09 20.74
C ALA A 1 -4.82 -8.53 20.81
N LEU A 2 -4.59 -9.37 19.78
CA LEU A 2 -5.22 -10.69 19.64
C LEU A 2 -4.89 -11.66 20.77
N VAL A 3 -3.63 -11.75 21.19
CA VAL A 3 -3.19 -12.66 22.28
C VAL A 3 -3.83 -12.31 23.62
N ARG A 4 -4.08 -11.01 23.88
CA ARG A 4 -4.78 -10.59 25.11
C ARG A 4 -6.26 -10.99 25.12
N VAL A 5 -6.89 -11.00 23.96
CA VAL A 5 -8.28 -11.48 23.82
C VAL A 5 -8.33 -12.98 24.10
N ALA A 6 -7.46 -13.75 23.47
CA ALA A 6 -7.38 -15.19 23.70
C ALA A 6 -7.10 -15.55 25.17
N ALA A 7 -6.23 -14.79 25.86
CA ALA A 7 -5.98 -14.94 27.29
C ALA A 7 -7.22 -14.64 28.14
N ALA A 8 -7.98 -13.58 27.80
CA ALA A 8 -9.22 -13.23 28.50
C ALA A 8 -10.31 -14.30 28.31
N ASP A 9 -10.30 -15.01 27.19
CA ASP A 9 -11.19 -16.15 26.89
C ASP A 9 -10.74 -17.47 27.53
N GLY A 10 -9.66 -17.43 28.35
CA GLY A 10 -9.17 -18.58 29.11
C GLY A 10 -8.22 -19.51 28.36
N HIS A 11 -7.74 -19.14 27.16
CA HIS A 11 -6.75 -19.91 26.40
C HIS A 11 -5.35 -19.72 26.99
N GLN A 12 -4.71 -20.82 27.37
CA GLN A 12 -3.38 -20.81 28.00
C GLN A 12 -2.24 -21.27 27.08
N ARG A 13 -2.56 -21.94 25.98
CA ARG A 13 -1.57 -22.40 25.00
C ARG A 13 -1.98 -21.97 23.61
N LEU A 14 -1.13 -21.21 22.97
CA LEU A 14 -1.33 -20.70 21.62
C LEU A 14 -0.18 -21.18 20.72
N LEU A 15 -0.50 -21.60 19.51
CA LEU A 15 0.47 -21.81 18.45
C LEU A 15 0.38 -20.64 17.46
N TRP A 16 1.49 -19.98 17.24
CA TRP A 16 1.59 -18.94 16.23
C TRP A 16 2.39 -19.44 15.04
N LEU A 17 1.71 -19.65 13.93
CA LEU A 17 2.33 -19.92 12.64
C LEU A 17 2.79 -18.60 12.04
N ALA A 18 4.10 -18.36 11.98
CA ALA A 18 4.68 -17.07 11.64
C ALA A 18 5.54 -17.12 10.37
N GLY A 19 5.79 -15.96 9.80
CA GLY A 19 6.89 -15.76 8.87
C GLY A 19 8.20 -15.54 9.62
N GLU A 20 9.34 -15.76 8.94
CA GLU A 20 10.69 -15.55 9.52
C GLU A 20 10.83 -14.13 10.11
N ASP A 21 10.25 -13.14 9.43
CA ASP A 21 10.23 -11.74 9.86
C ASP A 21 8.90 -11.39 10.56
N HIS A 22 8.69 -11.91 11.75
CA HIS A 22 7.52 -11.55 12.55
C HIS A 22 7.83 -10.48 13.59
N SER A 23 6.79 -9.73 13.99
CA SER A 23 6.91 -8.79 15.11
C SER A 23 7.16 -9.49 16.42
N PRO A 24 7.85 -8.85 17.40
CA PRO A 24 8.01 -9.40 18.73
C PRO A 24 6.66 -9.74 19.37
N ILE A 25 6.61 -10.90 20.03
CA ILE A 25 5.41 -11.33 20.73
C ILE A 25 5.41 -10.74 22.14
N PRO A 26 4.30 -10.09 22.56
CA PRO A 26 4.19 -9.60 23.92
C PRO A 26 4.12 -10.78 24.90
N HIS A 27 4.90 -10.73 25.97
CA HIS A 27 4.75 -11.65 27.08
C HIS A 27 3.41 -11.40 27.78
N ILE A 28 2.66 -12.48 28.06
CA ILE A 28 1.41 -12.45 28.83
C ILE A 28 1.48 -13.54 29.87
N ASP A 29 1.34 -13.15 31.16
CA ASP A 29 1.38 -14.09 32.27
C ASP A 29 0.28 -15.14 32.13
N GLY A 30 0.67 -16.41 32.34
CA GLY A 30 -0.25 -17.55 32.26
C GLY A 30 -0.56 -18.04 30.83
N VAL A 31 0.02 -17.43 29.78
CA VAL A 31 -0.14 -17.89 28.39
C VAL A 31 1.21 -18.33 27.81
N SER A 32 1.28 -19.58 27.35
CA SER A 32 2.39 -20.09 26.57
C SER A 32 2.12 -19.90 25.09
N ILE A 33 3.11 -19.37 24.36
CA ILE A 33 3.00 -19.16 22.91
C ILE A 33 4.15 -19.89 22.25
N ASP A 34 3.82 -20.95 21.53
CA ASP A 34 4.74 -21.67 20.67
C ASP A 34 4.75 -21.01 19.28
N ILE A 35 5.95 -20.85 18.69
CA ILE A 35 6.10 -20.20 17.37
C ILE A 35 6.72 -21.19 16.41
N ASP A 36 6.02 -21.43 15.30
CA ASP A 36 6.56 -22.17 14.16
C ASP A 36 6.72 -21.25 12.96
N ILE A 37 7.94 -21.16 12.44
CA ILE A 37 8.24 -20.40 11.23
C ILE A 37 7.91 -21.27 10.01
N ILE A 38 6.85 -20.93 9.30
CA ILE A 38 6.33 -21.73 8.20
C ILE A 38 6.55 -21.12 6.81
N TYR A 39 6.95 -19.86 6.74
CA TYR A 39 7.32 -19.21 5.48
C TYR A 39 8.36 -18.10 5.70
N ARG A 40 9.03 -17.75 4.62
CA ARG A 40 9.89 -16.55 4.56
C ARG A 40 9.57 -15.72 3.33
N SER A 41 9.69 -14.41 3.47
CA SER A 41 9.63 -13.49 2.34
C SER A 41 11.05 -13.26 1.83
N ALA A 42 11.34 -13.67 0.62
CA ALA A 42 12.65 -13.47 -0.02
C ALA A 42 12.51 -12.50 -1.21
N MET A 43 13.50 -11.64 -1.38
CA MET A 43 13.60 -10.83 -2.58
C MET A 43 13.98 -11.74 -3.76
N VAL A 44 13.29 -11.53 -4.88
CA VAL A 44 13.66 -12.13 -6.16
C VAL A 44 14.47 -11.12 -6.97
N SER A 45 15.21 -11.61 -7.99
CA SER A 45 15.91 -10.73 -8.92
C SER A 45 14.91 -9.82 -9.65
N THR A 46 15.32 -8.57 -9.84
CA THR A 46 14.53 -7.60 -10.60
C THR A 46 14.42 -8.08 -12.06
N PRO A 47 13.22 -8.09 -12.66
CA PRO A 47 13.05 -8.44 -14.07
C PRO A 47 13.80 -7.48 -15.00
N ASP A 48 14.32 -7.97 -16.13
CA ASP A 48 15.07 -7.14 -17.10
C ASP A 48 14.23 -5.98 -17.67
N ASN A 49 12.90 -6.15 -17.74
CA ASN A 49 11.97 -5.13 -18.21
C ASN A 49 11.41 -4.22 -17.12
N PHE A 50 11.93 -4.28 -15.88
CA PHE A 50 11.40 -3.53 -14.74
C PHE A 50 11.32 -2.02 -14.99
N VAL A 51 12.41 -1.43 -15.50
CA VAL A 51 12.46 0.02 -15.81
C VAL A 51 11.37 0.39 -16.82
N HIS A 52 11.23 -0.41 -17.88
CA HIS A 52 10.20 -0.20 -18.91
C HIS A 52 8.78 -0.30 -18.30
N GLN A 53 8.52 -1.32 -17.46
CA GLN A 53 7.22 -1.47 -16.80
C GLN A 53 6.88 -0.25 -15.94
N ILE A 54 7.85 0.28 -15.19
CA ILE A 54 7.62 1.47 -14.33
C ILE A 54 7.36 2.72 -15.20
N THR A 55 8.10 2.92 -16.27
CA THR A 55 7.94 4.12 -17.11
C THR A 55 6.65 4.13 -17.93
N GLU A 56 6.09 2.96 -18.22
CA GLU A 56 4.81 2.82 -18.94
C GLU A 56 3.60 2.72 -18.01
N SER A 57 3.82 2.74 -16.70
CA SER A 57 2.74 2.63 -15.71
C SER A 57 2.30 4.00 -15.21
N ASP A 58 1.00 4.25 -15.17
CA ASP A 58 0.43 5.47 -14.60
C ASP A 58 0.52 5.48 -13.06
N VAL A 59 0.41 4.29 -12.42
CA VAL A 59 0.42 4.12 -10.97
C VAL A 59 1.11 2.83 -10.58
N VAL A 60 1.94 2.88 -9.56
CA VAL A 60 2.54 1.71 -8.91
C VAL A 60 1.84 1.44 -7.59
N ILE A 61 1.29 0.23 -7.41
CA ILE A 61 0.59 -0.18 -6.20
C ILE A 61 1.53 -0.94 -5.27
N LEU A 62 1.58 -0.53 -3.99
CA LEU A 62 2.44 -1.13 -2.98
C LEU A 62 1.61 -1.68 -1.82
N HIS A 63 1.74 -2.98 -1.56
CA HIS A 63 0.94 -3.72 -0.59
C HIS A 63 1.55 -3.82 0.82
N SER A 64 2.84 -3.54 0.98
CA SER A 64 3.52 -3.66 2.27
C SER A 64 4.65 -2.67 2.42
N SER A 65 4.96 -2.29 3.66
CA SER A 65 6.09 -1.41 3.97
C SER A 65 7.44 -1.98 3.54
N ARG A 66 7.59 -3.32 3.50
CA ARG A 66 8.81 -3.97 2.97
C ARG A 66 8.92 -3.76 1.46
N ALA A 67 7.83 -4.02 0.71
CA ALA A 67 7.81 -3.79 -0.74
C ALA A 67 8.04 -2.31 -1.07
N ALA A 68 7.47 -1.40 -0.27
CA ALA A 68 7.63 0.04 -0.46
C ALA A 68 9.08 0.49 -0.29
N ARG A 69 9.77 0.06 0.78
CA ARG A 69 11.20 0.35 0.95
C ARG A 69 12.04 -0.21 -0.19
N HIS A 70 11.83 -1.50 -0.51
CA HIS A 70 12.59 -2.15 -1.58
C HIS A 70 12.37 -1.48 -2.94
N PHE A 71 11.14 -1.07 -3.25
CA PHE A 71 10.83 -0.33 -4.48
C PHE A 71 11.56 1.02 -4.53
N ALA A 72 11.56 1.77 -3.42
CA ALA A 72 12.27 3.02 -3.31
C ALA A 72 13.79 2.84 -3.54
N ASP A 73 14.39 1.83 -2.89
CA ASP A 73 15.81 1.49 -3.06
C ASP A 73 16.15 1.10 -4.51
N LEU A 74 15.27 0.36 -5.19
CA LEU A 74 15.43 0.01 -6.60
C LEU A 74 15.38 1.23 -7.51
N CYS A 75 14.43 2.15 -7.28
CA CYS A 75 14.35 3.39 -8.05
C CYS A 75 15.62 4.20 -7.92
N ASP A 76 16.17 4.32 -6.71
CA ASP A 76 17.41 5.05 -6.46
C ASP A 76 18.61 4.36 -7.11
N ALA A 77 18.73 3.04 -6.97
CA ALA A 77 19.81 2.26 -7.57
C ALA A 77 19.81 2.30 -9.11
N MET A 78 18.64 2.42 -9.71
CA MET A 78 18.46 2.49 -11.16
C MET A 78 18.37 3.93 -11.70
N ASN A 79 18.53 4.94 -10.82
CA ASN A 79 18.38 6.36 -11.15
C ASN A 79 17.02 6.70 -11.78
N LEU A 80 15.96 6.04 -11.36
CA LEU A 80 14.60 6.36 -11.78
C LEU A 80 14.10 7.59 -11.01
N PRO A 81 13.66 8.67 -11.69
CA PRO A 81 13.22 9.87 -11.01
C PRO A 81 11.88 9.64 -10.30
N ARG A 82 11.91 9.59 -8.98
CA ARG A 82 10.70 9.42 -8.15
C ARG A 82 9.61 10.44 -8.48
N ALA A 83 9.99 11.65 -8.87
CA ALA A 83 9.08 12.71 -9.25
C ALA A 83 8.21 12.41 -10.50
N ASN A 84 8.51 11.34 -11.22
CA ASN A 84 7.71 10.90 -12.38
C ASN A 84 6.82 9.69 -12.05
N ILE A 85 6.86 9.18 -10.82
CA ILE A 85 6.17 7.95 -10.43
C ILE A 85 5.07 8.27 -9.42
N THR A 86 3.84 7.90 -9.73
CA THR A 86 2.71 7.96 -8.79
C THR A 86 2.59 6.64 -8.03
N LEU A 87 2.51 6.72 -6.70
CA LEU A 87 2.32 5.57 -5.84
C LEU A 87 0.90 5.47 -5.29
N ALA A 88 0.41 4.25 -5.15
CA ALA A 88 -0.84 3.96 -4.43
C ALA A 88 -0.58 2.91 -3.35
N THR A 89 -1.07 3.17 -2.13
CA THR A 89 -0.79 2.36 -0.95
C THR A 89 -2.04 2.11 -0.12
N PHE A 90 -2.05 1.00 0.62
CA PHE A 90 -3.17 0.61 1.48
C PHE A 90 -3.21 1.33 2.84
N SER A 91 -2.13 2.02 3.22
CA SER A 91 -2.06 2.74 4.50
C SER A 91 -0.94 3.78 4.50
N SER A 92 -1.04 4.74 5.43
CA SER A 92 0.01 5.73 5.68
C SER A 92 1.35 5.09 6.06
N ALA A 93 1.35 3.99 6.82
CA ALA A 93 2.58 3.28 7.18
C ALA A 93 3.33 2.71 5.96
N ILE A 94 2.62 2.30 4.90
CA ILE A 94 3.23 1.87 3.64
C ILE A 94 3.76 3.08 2.88
N ALA A 95 3.01 4.18 2.85
CA ALA A 95 3.42 5.42 2.21
C ALA A 95 4.69 6.00 2.87
N GLU A 96 4.73 6.06 4.19
CA GLU A 96 5.92 6.48 4.96
C GLU A 96 7.13 5.60 4.66
N ALA A 97 6.93 4.29 4.51
CA ALA A 97 8.00 3.36 4.18
C ALA A 97 8.55 3.53 2.76
N ALA A 98 7.77 4.05 1.83
CA ALA A 98 8.22 4.41 0.48
C ALA A 98 9.06 5.70 0.47
N GLY A 99 8.94 6.54 1.50
CA GLY A 99 9.62 7.84 1.58
C GLY A 99 8.94 8.91 0.72
N GLU A 100 9.70 9.94 0.38
CA GLU A 100 9.20 11.18 -0.22
C GLU A 100 9.66 11.37 -1.68
N ASN A 101 9.25 12.50 -2.25
CA ASN A 101 9.61 12.99 -3.59
C ASN A 101 8.98 12.20 -4.75
N TRP A 102 7.87 11.50 -4.53
CA TRP A 102 7.07 10.88 -5.57
C TRP A 102 6.20 11.92 -6.28
N ALA A 103 5.82 11.65 -7.56
CA ALA A 103 4.92 12.53 -8.32
C ALA A 103 3.58 12.74 -7.59
N ALA A 104 3.02 11.67 -7.05
CA ALA A 104 1.85 11.69 -6.17
C ALA A 104 1.86 10.47 -5.25
N MET A 105 1.19 10.60 -4.10
CA MET A 105 0.99 9.53 -3.14
C MET A 105 -0.51 9.38 -2.87
N ILE A 106 -1.08 8.27 -3.31
CA ILE A 106 -2.48 7.92 -3.13
C ILE A 106 -2.57 6.92 -1.98
N ILE A 107 -3.39 7.21 -0.97
CA ILE A 107 -3.57 6.35 0.20
C ILE A 107 -5.04 5.96 0.29
N ALA A 108 -5.32 4.66 0.43
CA ALA A 108 -6.68 4.18 0.63
C ALA A 108 -7.24 4.61 1.99
N ASP A 109 -8.50 5.02 2.04
CA ASP A 109 -9.19 5.38 3.30
C ASP A 109 -9.30 4.19 4.27
N VAL A 110 -9.46 2.99 3.71
CA VAL A 110 -9.44 1.71 4.43
C VAL A 110 -8.59 0.70 3.65
N PRO A 111 -7.89 -0.23 4.33
CA PRO A 111 -6.93 -1.12 3.69
C PRO A 111 -7.62 -2.27 2.94
N ASN A 112 -8.30 -1.96 1.85
CA ASN A 112 -8.87 -2.94 0.93
C ASN A 112 -8.81 -2.47 -0.53
N ASP A 113 -8.89 -3.41 -1.46
CA ASP A 113 -8.74 -3.16 -2.90
C ASP A 113 -9.78 -2.17 -3.45
N ALA A 114 -11.04 -2.27 -3.01
CA ALA A 114 -12.10 -1.41 -3.50
C ALA A 114 -11.86 0.07 -3.14
N ALA A 115 -11.41 0.33 -1.91
CA ALA A 115 -11.08 1.69 -1.47
C ALA A 115 -9.84 2.23 -2.19
N LEU A 116 -8.83 1.40 -2.40
CA LEU A 116 -7.63 1.80 -3.13
C LEU A 116 -7.95 2.14 -4.59
N LEU A 117 -8.69 1.28 -5.28
CA LEU A 117 -9.11 1.52 -6.66
C LEU A 117 -9.97 2.79 -6.79
N LYS A 118 -10.88 3.04 -5.83
CA LYS A 118 -11.67 4.26 -5.79
C LYS A 118 -10.77 5.50 -5.62
N ALA A 119 -9.78 5.45 -4.75
CA ALA A 119 -8.83 6.55 -4.55
C ALA A 119 -8.00 6.82 -5.81
N ILE A 120 -7.53 5.77 -6.50
CA ILE A 120 -6.83 5.88 -7.78
C ILE A 120 -7.74 6.52 -8.83
N GLN A 121 -8.98 6.04 -8.99
CA GLN A 121 -9.93 6.61 -9.95
C GLN A 121 -10.19 8.09 -9.70
N ALA A 122 -10.35 8.51 -8.45
CA ALA A 122 -10.57 9.90 -8.08
C ALA A 122 -9.39 10.81 -8.50
N GLN A 123 -8.16 10.30 -8.47
CA GLN A 123 -6.96 11.03 -8.88
C GLN A 123 -6.90 11.27 -10.39
N PHE A 124 -7.37 10.29 -11.19
CA PHE A 124 -7.27 10.33 -12.66
C PHE A 124 -8.58 10.71 -13.38
N THR A 125 -9.68 10.90 -12.63
CA THR A 125 -10.92 11.41 -13.23
C THR A 125 -10.75 12.91 -13.47
N PRO A 126 -10.81 13.39 -14.72
CA PRO A 126 -10.79 14.82 -14.98
C PRO A 126 -12.00 15.44 -14.28
N THR A 127 -11.76 16.47 -13.47
CA THR A 127 -12.83 17.29 -12.91
C THR A 127 -13.55 17.91 -14.11
N HIS A 128 -14.73 17.38 -14.43
CA HIS A 128 -15.59 17.97 -15.44
C HIS A 128 -15.96 19.36 -14.92
N CYS A 129 -15.33 20.39 -15.44
CA CYS A 129 -15.81 21.76 -15.29
C CYS A 129 -17.25 21.78 -15.80
N GLN A 130 -18.20 21.88 -14.90
CA GLN A 130 -19.55 22.30 -15.23
C GLN A 130 -19.44 23.76 -15.71
N ASP A 131 -19.40 23.93 -17.02
CA ASP A 131 -19.58 25.22 -17.63
C ASP A 131 -21.08 25.56 -17.53
N GLU A 132 -21.47 26.14 -16.40
CA GLU A 132 -22.76 26.79 -16.25
C GLU A 132 -22.72 28.11 -17.06
N ARG A 133 -22.81 28.02 -18.37
CA ARG A 133 -23.26 29.12 -19.19
C ARG A 133 -24.56 28.72 -19.88
N GLY A 134 -25.65 28.91 -19.13
CA GLY A 134 -26.97 29.04 -19.70
C GLY A 134 -26.98 30.22 -20.67
N THR A 135 -26.95 29.92 -21.96
CA THR A 135 -27.40 30.88 -22.98
C THR A 135 -28.77 30.42 -23.42
N ALA A 136 -29.79 31.08 -22.89
CA ALA A 136 -31.12 31.09 -23.48
C ALA A 136 -31.00 31.67 -24.88
N ILE A 137 -31.27 30.84 -25.89
CA ILE A 137 -31.49 31.35 -27.24
C ILE A 137 -32.99 31.57 -27.39
N GLU A 138 -33.40 32.83 -27.36
CA GLU A 138 -34.72 33.29 -27.77
C GLU A 138 -34.83 33.06 -29.29
N GLU A 139 -35.84 32.29 -29.73
CA GLU A 139 -36.21 32.20 -31.13
C GLU A 139 -36.98 33.46 -31.53
N PRO A 140 -36.65 34.11 -32.65
CA PRO A 140 -37.51 35.10 -33.25
C PRO A 140 -38.58 34.44 -34.16
N ILE A 141 -39.76 34.93 -34.08
CA ILE A 141 -41.00 34.67 -34.82
C ILE A 141 -40.78 34.67 -36.34
#